data_bea149e0f4f1e8e2503160e145118777
#
_entry.id   bea149e0f4f1e8e2503160e145118777
#
_cell.length_a   1.000
_cell.length_b   1.000
_cell.length_c   1.000
_cell.angle_alpha   90.00
_cell.angle_beta   90.00
_cell.angle_gamma   90.00
#
_symmetry.space_group_name_H-M   'P 1'
#
loop_
_entity.id
_entity.type
_entity.pdbx_description
1 polymer ?
#
loop_
_entity_poly.entity_id
_entity_poly.type
_entity_poly.pdbx_seq_one_letter_code
_entity_poly.pdbx_strand_id
1 'polypeptide(L)'
;MVEVYDYKGDLAPSGRPNRRAVLAGGGVVGSLGALPALGAQPMKTSVPAGIPAVRHKRVQADGVDIFYREAGREDGPVLLLLHGFANSSFYFRHLMPQLADRFRLIAPDIPSFGFTEVPAERNYEFTFASLSKTIMAFVDALGLKRYLLYTFDYGGPVGWELALAYPERVAGIITQNGNAYVEGLGEKAFAPLRAYWANPKPELREALRGRMTLDGVKAAYFQGVADPNVIEPESYTLDAAILARPGNADLQIDLKLDYNRNIERYPLYQAFFRKYRPRLLATWGANDLFFIPSGAEAFRHDIPEARVVMLDTGHFALETHVDAIAAEIRGFF
;
A
#
# COMPACT_ATOMS: atom_id res chain seq x y z
N MET A 1 -15.99 23.23 -29.16
CA MET A 1 -16.60 24.36 -28.42
C MET A 1 -17.05 23.80 -27.09
N VAL A 2 -16.24 23.95 -26.06
CA VAL A 2 -16.57 23.51 -24.71
C VAL A 2 -16.55 24.77 -23.84
N GLU A 3 -17.70 25.09 -23.27
CA GLU A 3 -17.88 26.25 -22.40
C GLU A 3 -17.11 26.05 -21.10
N VAL A 4 -16.27 27.02 -20.78
CA VAL A 4 -15.55 27.12 -19.51
C VAL A 4 -16.44 27.92 -18.56
N TYR A 5 -16.89 27.30 -17.48
CA TYR A 5 -17.58 28.00 -16.39
C TYR A 5 -16.56 28.69 -15.48
N ASP A 6 -16.57 30.03 -15.53
CA ASP A 6 -15.77 30.91 -14.66
C ASP A 6 -16.55 31.16 -13.35
N TYR A 7 -16.03 30.64 -12.23
CA TYR A 7 -16.64 30.82 -10.91
C TYR A 7 -15.88 31.90 -10.13
N LYS A 8 -16.31 33.16 -10.31
CA LYS A 8 -15.91 34.26 -9.42
C LYS A 8 -17.01 34.41 -8.33
N GLY A 9 -16.73 33.91 -7.16
CA GLY A 9 -17.52 34.12 -5.95
C GLY A 9 -16.86 35.15 -5.04
N ASP A 10 -17.46 36.32 -4.92
CA ASP A 10 -17.04 37.37 -4.00
C ASP A 10 -17.22 36.94 -2.54
N LEU A 11 -16.14 36.96 -1.76
CA LEU A 11 -16.18 36.78 -0.31
C LEU A 11 -16.41 38.15 0.36
N ALA A 12 -17.61 38.38 0.87
CA ALA A 12 -17.91 39.51 1.75
C ALA A 12 -17.33 39.25 3.17
N PRO A 13 -16.82 40.29 3.88
CA PRO A 13 -16.21 40.10 5.19
C PRO A 13 -17.23 39.89 6.29
N SER A 14 -17.08 38.79 7.06
CA SER A 14 -17.90 38.51 8.25
C SER A 14 -17.53 39.42 9.42
N GLY A 15 -18.45 40.33 9.76
CA GLY A 15 -18.36 41.17 10.96
C GLY A 15 -18.54 40.35 12.22
N ARG A 16 -17.69 40.57 13.22
CA ARG A 16 -17.81 40.02 14.57
C ARG A 16 -18.95 40.74 15.32
N PRO A 17 -19.86 40.06 16.03
CA PRO A 17 -20.79 40.71 16.91
C PRO A 17 -20.13 41.10 18.24
N ASN A 18 -20.34 42.37 18.59
CA ASN A 18 -19.86 43.03 19.81
C ASN A 18 -20.72 42.58 21.01
N ARG A 19 -20.08 42.14 22.08
CA ARG A 19 -20.74 41.91 23.36
C ARG A 19 -20.86 43.23 24.12
N ARG A 20 -22.08 43.75 24.28
CA ARG A 20 -22.53 44.58 25.43
C ARG A 20 -23.95 45.10 25.18
N ALA A 21 -24.91 44.57 25.88
CA ALA A 21 -26.01 45.35 26.44
C ALA A 21 -26.69 44.50 27.51
N VAL A 22 -26.80 45.13 28.63
CA VAL A 22 -27.07 44.72 29.97
C VAL A 22 -28.49 45.14 30.33
N LEU A 23 -29.16 44.27 31.12
CA LEU A 23 -30.09 44.53 32.19
C LEU A 23 -31.40 45.36 31.94
N ALA A 24 -32.52 44.75 32.19
CA ALA A 24 -33.30 44.98 33.42
C ALA A 24 -34.73 44.37 33.28
N GLY A 25 -35.22 43.73 34.34
CA GLY A 25 -36.65 43.58 34.50
C GLY A 25 -37.15 42.29 35.13
N GLY A 26 -37.44 42.36 36.44
CA GLY A 26 -38.62 41.73 37.02
C GLY A 26 -38.55 40.30 37.49
N GLY A 27 -38.46 40.09 38.80
CA GLY A 27 -38.53 38.79 39.45
C GLY A 27 -39.89 38.12 39.41
N VAL A 28 -39.86 36.79 39.34
CA VAL A 28 -40.89 35.90 39.88
C VAL A 28 -40.12 34.72 40.54
N VAL A 29 -40.27 34.61 41.85
CA VAL A 29 -39.75 33.48 42.62
C VAL A 29 -40.68 32.31 42.44
N GLY A 30 -40.26 31.35 41.64
CA GLY A 30 -40.88 30.03 41.53
C GLY A 30 -39.92 28.98 42.04
N SER A 31 -40.25 28.32 43.13
CA SER A 31 -39.50 27.20 43.70
C SER A 31 -39.50 26.01 42.76
N LEU A 32 -38.42 25.80 42.04
CA LEU A 32 -38.16 24.59 41.27
C LEU A 32 -37.43 23.56 42.15
N GLY A 33 -38.14 22.47 42.41
CA GLY A 33 -37.57 21.31 43.12
C GLY A 33 -36.34 20.77 42.38
N ALA A 34 -35.34 20.42 43.12
CA ALA A 34 -34.11 19.79 42.63
C ALA A 34 -34.43 18.43 41.99
N LEU A 35 -34.28 18.34 40.67
CA LEU A 35 -34.22 17.06 39.99
C LEU A 35 -32.87 16.37 40.32
N PRO A 36 -32.89 15.07 40.67
CA PRO A 36 -31.62 14.36 40.92
C PRO A 36 -30.76 14.35 39.63
N ALA A 37 -29.49 14.72 39.79
CA ALA A 37 -28.52 14.59 38.72
C ALA A 37 -28.39 13.10 38.32
N LEU A 38 -28.97 12.77 37.17
CA LEU A 38 -28.69 11.50 36.50
C LEU A 38 -27.18 11.48 36.18
N GLY A 39 -26.43 10.69 36.93
CA GLY A 39 -25.04 10.45 36.68
C GLY A 39 -24.86 9.92 35.24
N ALA A 40 -24.26 10.75 34.41
CA ALA A 40 -23.84 10.32 33.08
C ALA A 40 -22.79 9.23 33.24
N GLN A 41 -23.19 7.98 33.15
CA GLN A 41 -22.24 6.89 32.99
C GLN A 41 -21.52 7.09 31.65
N PRO A 42 -20.20 6.93 31.60
CA PRO A 42 -19.49 6.98 30.32
C PRO A 42 -20.08 5.89 29.42
N MET A 43 -20.74 6.29 28.35
CA MET A 43 -21.18 5.37 27.31
C MET A 43 -19.95 4.63 26.80
N LYS A 44 -19.79 3.36 27.23
CA LYS A 44 -18.88 2.46 26.53
C LYS A 44 -19.43 2.33 25.10
N THR A 45 -18.84 3.05 24.17
CA THR A 45 -19.08 2.84 22.75
C THR A 45 -18.51 1.46 22.43
N SER A 46 -19.31 0.42 22.61
CA SER A 46 -19.02 -0.88 22.04
C SER A 46 -19.17 -0.70 20.52
N VAL A 47 -18.04 -0.69 19.81
CA VAL A 47 -18.06 -0.92 18.36
C VAL A 47 -18.88 -2.19 18.13
N PRO A 48 -19.90 -2.18 17.24
CA PRO A 48 -20.68 -3.37 16.97
C PRO A 48 -19.73 -4.53 16.66
N ALA A 49 -19.94 -5.68 17.28
CA ALA A 49 -19.22 -6.91 16.96
C ALA A 49 -19.51 -7.24 15.49
N GLY A 50 -18.58 -6.93 14.56
CA GLY A 50 -18.79 -7.21 13.14
C GLY A 50 -17.70 -6.75 12.20
N ILE A 51 -17.07 -5.59 12.41
CA ILE A 51 -16.00 -5.11 11.53
C ILE A 51 -14.69 -5.03 12.33
N PRO A 52 -13.69 -5.84 12.00
CA PRO A 52 -12.39 -5.74 12.64
C PRO A 52 -11.80 -4.35 12.42
N ALA A 53 -11.53 -3.63 13.50
CA ALA A 53 -10.97 -2.28 13.42
C ALA A 53 -9.54 -2.35 12.86
N VAL A 54 -9.30 -1.63 11.76
CA VAL A 54 -7.94 -1.37 11.27
C VAL A 54 -7.34 -0.25 12.13
N ARG A 55 -6.23 -0.54 12.80
CA ARG A 55 -5.50 0.42 13.63
C ARG A 55 -4.34 1.02 12.85
N HIS A 56 -4.10 2.31 13.04
CA HIS A 56 -3.01 3.06 12.44
C HIS A 56 -1.93 3.25 13.50
N LYS A 57 -0.73 2.79 13.23
CA LYS A 57 0.38 2.73 14.17
C LYS A 57 1.67 3.27 13.56
N ARG A 58 2.66 3.54 14.41
CA ARG A 58 4.01 3.91 14.01
C ARG A 58 5.03 3.14 14.82
N VAL A 59 6.20 2.91 14.24
CA VAL A 59 7.35 2.30 14.91
C VAL A 59 8.64 2.87 14.34
N GLN A 60 9.61 3.11 15.22
CA GLN A 60 10.96 3.51 14.81
C GLN A 60 11.76 2.28 14.41
N ALA A 61 12.26 2.26 13.18
CA ALA A 61 13.13 1.22 12.68
C ALA A 61 14.13 1.78 11.65
N ASP A 62 15.39 1.42 11.73
CA ASP A 62 16.49 1.92 10.87
C ASP A 62 16.59 3.46 10.81
N GLY A 63 16.18 4.16 11.88
CA GLY A 63 16.13 5.62 11.95
C GLY A 63 14.99 6.25 11.12
N VAL A 64 13.99 5.46 10.76
CA VAL A 64 12.80 5.86 10.00
C VAL A 64 11.56 5.70 10.88
N ASP A 65 10.64 6.66 10.85
CA ASP A 65 9.33 6.58 11.50
C ASP A 65 8.33 5.89 10.58
N ILE A 66 8.23 4.57 10.71
CA ILE A 66 7.42 3.74 9.81
C ILE A 66 5.98 3.74 10.26
N PHE A 67 5.10 4.27 9.41
CA PHE A 67 3.66 4.11 9.55
C PHE A 67 3.23 2.71 9.07
N TYR A 68 2.30 2.09 9.79
CA TYR A 68 1.69 0.84 9.36
C TYR A 68 0.24 0.70 9.81
N ARG A 69 -0.51 -0.10 9.06
CA ARG A 69 -1.84 -0.55 9.44
C ARG A 69 -1.77 -1.93 10.06
N GLU A 70 -2.56 -2.14 11.10
CA GLU A 70 -2.69 -3.44 11.76
C GLU A 70 -4.16 -3.76 11.98
N ALA A 71 -4.54 -5.02 11.69
CA ALA A 71 -5.88 -5.52 11.94
C ALA A 71 -5.84 -6.99 12.38
N GLY A 72 -6.94 -7.44 12.97
CA GLY A 72 -7.14 -8.84 13.31
C GLY A 72 -6.64 -9.22 14.70
N ARG A 73 -6.45 -10.52 14.88
CA ARG A 73 -6.14 -11.13 16.18
C ARG A 73 -4.66 -10.98 16.51
N GLU A 74 -4.35 -10.51 17.70
CA GLU A 74 -2.95 -10.37 18.18
C GLU A 74 -2.23 -11.73 18.25
N ASP A 75 -2.96 -12.82 18.55
CA ASP A 75 -2.48 -14.19 18.64
C ASP A 75 -2.59 -14.99 17.33
N GLY A 76 -3.13 -14.38 16.26
CA GLY A 76 -3.28 -15.02 14.96
C GLY A 76 -1.97 -15.17 14.19
N PRO A 77 -1.93 -16.08 13.20
CA PRO A 77 -0.81 -16.14 12.26
C PRO A 77 -0.59 -14.78 11.60
N VAL A 78 0.66 -14.31 11.58
CA VAL A 78 0.98 -13.01 10.99
C VAL A 78 0.93 -13.08 9.48
N LEU A 79 0.25 -12.12 8.85
CA LEU A 79 0.30 -11.84 7.41
C LEU A 79 0.91 -10.43 7.21
N LEU A 80 2.15 -10.41 6.75
CA LEU A 80 2.89 -9.20 6.41
C LEU A 80 2.56 -8.80 4.98
N LEU A 81 2.03 -7.59 4.78
CA LEU A 81 1.50 -7.09 3.51
C LEU A 81 2.42 -5.98 2.98
N LEU A 82 3.17 -6.25 1.92
CA LEU A 82 4.09 -5.31 1.30
C LEU A 82 3.49 -4.78 -0.01
N HIS A 83 3.20 -3.48 -0.03
CA HIS A 83 2.65 -2.76 -1.19
C HIS A 83 3.73 -2.41 -2.22
N GLY A 84 3.32 -1.88 -3.36
CA GLY A 84 4.18 -1.47 -4.46
C GLY A 84 4.06 0.01 -4.85
N PHE A 85 4.54 0.31 -6.05
CA PHE A 85 4.41 1.62 -6.67
C PHE A 85 2.97 1.79 -7.22
N ALA A 86 2.31 2.86 -7.05
CA ALA A 86 2.58 4.07 -6.27
C ALA A 86 1.89 4.05 -4.89
N ASN A 87 1.46 2.84 -4.48
CA ASN A 87 0.56 2.63 -3.34
C ASN A 87 1.21 2.87 -1.98
N SER A 88 0.39 2.60 -0.98
CA SER A 88 0.74 2.51 0.43
C SER A 88 -0.02 1.34 1.06
N SER A 89 0.07 1.18 2.37
CA SER A 89 -0.77 0.24 3.11
C SER A 89 -2.28 0.46 2.90
N PHE A 90 -2.71 1.61 2.36
CA PHE A 90 -4.09 1.90 1.98
C PHE A 90 -4.61 0.95 0.89
N TYR A 91 -3.74 0.42 0.06
CA TYR A 91 -4.08 -0.59 -0.95
C TYR A 91 -4.76 -1.83 -0.36
N PHE A 92 -4.43 -2.17 0.89
CA PHE A 92 -4.99 -3.33 1.58
C PHE A 92 -6.26 -3.04 2.39
N ARG A 93 -6.86 -1.83 2.26
CA ARG A 93 -8.02 -1.37 3.05
C ARG A 93 -9.22 -2.32 3.03
N HIS A 94 -9.50 -2.96 1.90
CA HIS A 94 -10.61 -3.89 1.73
C HIS A 94 -10.22 -5.35 2.01
N LEU A 95 -8.95 -5.71 1.84
CA LEU A 95 -8.45 -7.06 2.13
C LEU A 95 -8.31 -7.31 3.64
N MET A 96 -7.78 -6.34 4.37
CA MET A 96 -7.49 -6.51 5.80
C MET A 96 -8.75 -6.85 6.62
N PRO A 97 -9.90 -6.17 6.49
CA PRO A 97 -11.11 -6.54 7.22
C PRO A 97 -11.60 -7.96 6.92
N GLN A 98 -11.45 -8.41 5.69
CA GLN A 98 -11.91 -9.74 5.27
C GLN A 98 -11.08 -10.90 5.84
N LEU A 99 -9.85 -10.65 6.26
CA LEU A 99 -8.94 -11.68 6.77
C LEU A 99 -8.67 -11.54 8.27
N ALA A 100 -9.16 -10.50 8.92
CA ALA A 100 -8.84 -10.13 10.30
C ALA A 100 -9.40 -11.07 11.37
N ASP A 101 -10.38 -11.89 11.04
CA ASP A 101 -10.90 -12.96 11.92
C ASP A 101 -9.92 -14.13 12.06
N ARG A 102 -9.03 -14.32 11.09
CA ARG A 102 -8.09 -15.45 11.00
C ARG A 102 -6.64 -15.08 11.22
N PHE A 103 -6.21 -13.92 10.73
CA PHE A 103 -4.83 -13.48 10.72
C PHE A 103 -4.61 -12.21 11.57
N ARG A 104 -3.38 -12.01 12.02
CA ARG A 104 -2.85 -10.72 12.39
C ARG A 104 -2.21 -10.09 11.17
N LEU A 105 -2.86 -9.08 10.59
CA LEU A 105 -2.42 -8.41 9.37
C LEU A 105 -1.61 -7.17 9.70
N ILE A 106 -0.45 -7.03 9.10
CA ILE A 106 0.48 -5.91 9.30
C ILE A 106 0.92 -5.39 7.95
N ALA A 107 0.60 -4.14 7.65
CA ALA A 107 0.88 -3.49 6.37
C ALA A 107 1.69 -2.21 6.61
N PRO A 108 3.03 -2.22 6.51
CA PRO A 108 3.83 -1.00 6.58
C PRO A 108 3.70 -0.17 5.31
N ASP A 109 3.86 1.15 5.44
CA ASP A 109 4.18 2.01 4.32
C ASP A 109 5.70 1.98 4.11
N ILE A 110 6.13 1.52 2.95
CA ILE A 110 7.55 1.48 2.58
C ILE A 110 8.09 2.93 2.50
N PRO A 111 9.35 3.23 2.90
CA PRO A 111 9.90 4.59 2.81
C PRO A 111 9.69 5.23 1.44
N SER A 112 9.35 6.50 1.40
CA SER A 112 8.91 7.32 0.26
C SER A 112 7.43 7.17 -0.14
N PHE A 113 6.70 6.25 0.46
CA PHE A 113 5.29 6.02 0.22
C PHE A 113 4.45 6.29 1.46
N GLY A 114 3.14 6.47 1.24
CA GLY A 114 2.15 6.59 2.31
C GLY A 114 2.48 7.66 3.34
N PHE A 115 2.44 7.27 4.61
CA PHE A 115 2.64 8.15 5.77
C PHE A 115 3.94 7.83 6.54
N THR A 116 4.81 7.00 6.01
CA THR A 116 6.15 6.79 6.57
C THR A 116 6.99 8.04 6.38
N GLU A 117 7.70 8.44 7.44
CA GLU A 117 8.53 9.64 7.48
C GLU A 117 10.01 9.24 7.61
N VAL A 118 10.81 9.76 6.68
CA VAL A 118 12.27 9.60 6.70
C VAL A 118 12.88 10.93 7.13
N PRO A 119 13.45 11.03 8.35
CA PRO A 119 14.08 12.26 8.81
C PRO A 119 15.23 12.67 7.90
N ALA A 120 15.36 13.97 7.63
CA ALA A 120 16.40 14.49 6.73
C ALA A 120 17.83 14.14 7.23
N GLU A 121 18.04 14.17 8.55
CA GLU A 121 19.29 13.83 9.21
C GLU A 121 19.71 12.37 9.05
N ARG A 122 18.76 11.48 8.68
CA ARG A 122 19.06 10.08 8.36
C ARG A 122 19.91 9.95 7.09
N ASN A 123 19.94 10.97 6.22
CA ASN A 123 20.62 10.93 4.93
C ASN A 123 20.31 9.63 4.17
N TYR A 124 19.02 9.31 4.06
CA TYR A 124 18.54 8.04 3.52
C TYR A 124 18.78 7.95 2.01
N GLU A 125 19.52 6.97 1.58
CA GLU A 125 19.69 6.67 0.17
C GLU A 125 18.53 5.78 -0.30
N PHE A 126 17.66 6.32 -1.16
CA PHE A 126 16.47 5.60 -1.65
C PHE A 126 16.85 4.62 -2.76
N THR A 127 17.17 3.40 -2.35
CA THR A 127 17.43 2.24 -3.21
C THR A 127 16.60 1.05 -2.73
N PHE A 128 16.36 0.05 -3.57
CA PHE A 128 15.67 -1.17 -3.13
C PHE A 128 16.41 -1.90 -2.00
N ALA A 129 17.73 -1.83 -1.99
CA ALA A 129 18.54 -2.37 -0.90
C ALA A 129 18.24 -1.67 0.45
N SER A 130 18.16 -0.34 0.44
CA SER A 130 17.82 0.45 1.64
C SER A 130 16.38 0.22 2.07
N LEU A 131 15.42 0.21 1.12
CA LEU A 131 14.02 -0.10 1.41
C LEU A 131 13.89 -1.46 2.08
N SER A 132 14.56 -2.48 1.54
CA SER A 132 14.55 -3.84 2.09
C SER A 132 15.15 -3.89 3.49
N LYS A 133 16.29 -3.21 3.71
CA LYS A 133 16.93 -3.10 5.03
C LYS A 133 16.01 -2.47 6.06
N THR A 134 15.31 -1.40 5.70
CA THR A 134 14.35 -0.73 6.59
C THR A 134 13.16 -1.64 6.92
N ILE A 135 12.65 -2.41 5.96
CA ILE A 135 11.59 -3.39 6.22
C ILE A 135 12.08 -4.57 7.08
N MET A 136 13.32 -5.02 6.92
CA MET A 136 13.94 -6.00 7.83
C MET A 136 13.99 -5.47 9.27
N ALA A 137 14.44 -4.21 9.46
CA ALA A 137 14.45 -3.56 10.76
C ALA A 137 13.03 -3.38 11.34
N PHE A 138 12.04 -3.10 10.51
CA PHE A 138 10.62 -3.04 10.91
C PHE A 138 10.12 -4.38 11.45
N VAL A 139 10.39 -5.47 10.74
CA VAL A 139 10.04 -6.83 11.15
C VAL A 139 10.69 -7.20 12.49
N ASP A 140 11.95 -6.81 12.68
CA ASP A 140 12.69 -7.04 13.93
C ASP A 140 12.15 -6.16 15.07
N ALA A 141 11.85 -4.90 14.82
CA ALA A 141 11.28 -3.97 15.82
C ALA A 141 9.92 -4.44 16.34
N LEU A 142 9.11 -5.07 15.49
CA LEU A 142 7.82 -5.68 15.89
C LEU A 142 7.98 -7.09 16.45
N GLY A 143 9.18 -7.65 16.49
CA GLY A 143 9.45 -9.00 17.00
C GLY A 143 8.80 -10.12 16.18
N LEU A 144 8.58 -9.94 14.88
CA LEU A 144 7.91 -10.92 14.02
C LEU A 144 8.84 -12.10 13.75
N LYS A 145 8.56 -13.23 14.37
CA LYS A 145 9.41 -14.44 14.26
C LYS A 145 8.98 -15.39 13.14
N ARG A 146 7.70 -15.35 12.75
CA ARG A 146 7.15 -16.18 11.67
C ARG A 146 5.97 -15.44 11.04
N TYR A 147 5.91 -15.40 9.70
CA TYR A 147 4.85 -14.68 8.96
C TYR A 147 4.61 -15.31 7.59
N LEU A 148 3.39 -15.19 7.12
CA LEU A 148 3.06 -15.28 5.70
C LEU A 148 3.46 -13.94 5.07
N LEU A 149 4.07 -13.99 3.89
CA LEU A 149 4.54 -12.80 3.18
C LEU A 149 3.62 -12.55 1.98
N TYR A 150 2.91 -11.43 1.99
CA TYR A 150 2.19 -10.92 0.83
C TYR A 150 3.04 -9.86 0.14
N THR A 151 3.27 -10.04 -1.15
CA THR A 151 4.05 -9.11 -1.98
C THR A 151 3.23 -8.60 -3.14
N PHE A 152 3.31 -7.29 -3.38
CA PHE A 152 2.72 -6.63 -4.54
C PHE A 152 3.74 -5.69 -5.17
N ASP A 153 3.96 -5.76 -6.49
CA ASP A 153 4.82 -4.87 -7.28
C ASP A 153 6.21 -4.64 -6.63
N TYR A 154 6.57 -3.43 -6.16
CA TYR A 154 7.83 -3.16 -5.42
C TYR A 154 7.94 -3.92 -4.11
N GLY A 155 6.82 -4.29 -3.51
CA GLY A 155 6.80 -5.22 -2.39
C GLY A 155 7.37 -6.59 -2.75
N GLY A 156 7.44 -6.93 -4.04
CA GLY A 156 8.11 -8.14 -4.54
C GLY A 156 9.59 -8.14 -4.18
N PRO A 157 10.45 -7.33 -4.81
CA PRO A 157 11.87 -7.30 -4.52
C PRO A 157 12.18 -7.04 -3.04
N VAL A 158 11.44 -6.17 -2.35
CA VAL A 158 11.59 -5.94 -0.90
C VAL A 158 11.30 -7.22 -0.10
N GLY A 159 10.22 -7.93 -0.44
CA GLY A 159 9.84 -9.19 0.20
C GLY A 159 10.79 -10.34 -0.11
N TRP A 160 11.32 -10.41 -1.33
CA TRP A 160 12.32 -11.43 -1.68
C TRP A 160 13.64 -11.25 -0.93
N GLU A 161 14.09 -10.00 -0.73
CA GLU A 161 15.26 -9.71 0.11
C GLU A 161 15.02 -10.10 1.57
N LEU A 162 13.81 -9.81 2.09
CA LEU A 162 13.41 -10.23 3.43
C LEU A 162 13.41 -11.76 3.55
N ALA A 163 12.92 -12.47 2.53
CA ALA A 163 12.93 -13.94 2.50
C ALA A 163 14.34 -14.53 2.40
N LEU A 164 15.24 -13.89 1.67
CA LEU A 164 16.66 -14.29 1.64
C LEU A 164 17.33 -14.11 2.99
N ALA A 165 17.05 -12.99 3.68
CA ALA A 165 17.67 -12.68 4.98
C ALA A 165 17.14 -13.56 6.11
N TYR A 166 15.84 -13.91 6.09
CA TYR A 166 15.16 -14.65 7.16
C TYR A 166 14.33 -15.82 6.63
N PRO A 167 14.94 -16.78 5.92
CA PRO A 167 14.21 -17.86 5.26
C PRO A 167 13.35 -18.70 6.21
N GLU A 168 13.79 -18.87 7.45
CA GLU A 168 13.10 -19.63 8.49
C GLU A 168 11.86 -18.91 9.03
N ARG A 169 11.74 -17.59 8.83
CA ARG A 169 10.58 -16.80 9.27
C ARG A 169 9.44 -16.83 8.26
N VAL A 170 9.71 -17.21 7.00
CA VAL A 170 8.70 -17.24 5.92
C VAL A 170 7.87 -18.51 6.03
N ALA A 171 6.62 -18.39 6.50
CA ALA A 171 5.68 -19.50 6.63
C ALA A 171 5.02 -19.90 5.31
N GLY A 172 4.99 -18.99 4.35
CA GLY A 172 4.42 -19.12 3.02
C GLY A 172 4.38 -17.78 2.32
N ILE A 173 4.05 -17.79 1.05
CA ILE A 173 4.09 -16.61 0.18
C ILE A 173 2.77 -16.44 -0.55
N ILE A 174 2.23 -15.23 -0.53
CA ILE A 174 1.21 -14.74 -1.46
C ILE A 174 1.90 -13.69 -2.33
N THR A 175 1.86 -13.84 -3.64
CA THR A 175 2.36 -12.81 -4.55
C THR A 175 1.25 -12.37 -5.48
N GLN A 176 0.94 -11.09 -5.45
CA GLN A 176 -0.02 -10.46 -6.35
C GLN A 176 0.75 -9.54 -7.28
N ASN A 177 0.88 -9.91 -8.55
CA ASN A 177 1.64 -9.13 -9.54
C ASN A 177 3.03 -8.72 -9.03
N GLY A 178 3.66 -9.55 -8.18
CA GLY A 178 5.01 -9.37 -7.62
C GLY A 178 5.99 -10.31 -8.32
N ASN A 179 6.78 -9.79 -9.25
CA ASN A 179 7.57 -10.56 -10.19
C ASN A 179 8.95 -10.96 -9.64
N ALA A 180 9.47 -12.11 -10.08
CA ALA A 180 10.81 -12.62 -9.80
C ALA A 180 11.48 -13.29 -11.01
N TYR A 181 10.94 -13.08 -12.21
CA TYR A 181 11.36 -13.73 -13.45
C TYR A 181 11.40 -12.74 -14.61
N VAL A 182 12.41 -12.85 -15.47
CA VAL A 182 12.53 -11.96 -16.64
C VAL A 182 11.36 -12.13 -17.62
N GLU A 183 10.79 -13.31 -17.68
CA GLU A 183 9.61 -13.65 -18.51
C GLU A 183 8.36 -12.86 -18.10
N GLY A 184 8.30 -12.40 -16.85
CA GLY A 184 7.20 -11.61 -16.34
C GLY A 184 7.29 -10.11 -16.63
N LEU A 185 8.40 -9.63 -17.20
CA LEU A 185 8.58 -8.21 -17.49
C LEU A 185 7.90 -7.82 -18.81
N GLY A 186 6.78 -7.10 -18.73
CA GLY A 186 6.03 -6.65 -19.91
C GLY A 186 6.87 -5.78 -20.85
N GLU A 187 7.09 -6.20 -22.07
CA GLU A 187 8.02 -5.56 -23.01
C GLU A 187 7.70 -4.08 -23.21
N LYS A 188 6.44 -3.75 -23.55
CA LYS A 188 6.01 -2.36 -23.79
C LYS A 188 6.15 -1.47 -22.56
N ALA A 189 5.82 -1.99 -21.37
CA ALA A 189 5.88 -1.23 -20.14
C ALA A 189 7.32 -0.98 -19.67
N PHE A 190 8.23 -1.94 -19.89
CA PHE A 190 9.63 -1.85 -19.51
C PHE A 190 10.53 -1.26 -20.60
N ALA A 191 10.10 -1.13 -21.86
CA ALA A 191 10.93 -0.55 -22.91
C ALA A 191 11.49 0.84 -22.58
N PRO A 192 10.73 1.82 -22.04
CA PRO A 192 11.27 3.11 -21.63
C PRO A 192 12.29 3.01 -20.49
N LEU A 193 12.08 2.08 -19.56
CA LEU A 193 13.00 1.84 -18.45
C LEU A 193 14.31 1.20 -18.96
N ARG A 194 14.22 0.20 -19.81
CA ARG A 194 15.39 -0.44 -20.42
C ARG A 194 16.22 0.55 -21.24
N ALA A 195 15.56 1.45 -21.99
CA ALA A 195 16.24 2.52 -22.72
C ALA A 195 17.00 3.47 -21.76
N TYR A 196 16.39 3.82 -20.62
CA TYR A 196 17.00 4.64 -19.61
C TYR A 196 18.18 3.92 -18.90
N TRP A 197 18.00 2.66 -18.53
CA TRP A 197 19.09 1.84 -17.91
C TRP A 197 20.31 1.69 -18.83
N ALA A 198 20.08 1.48 -20.13
CA ALA A 198 21.15 1.35 -21.09
C ALA A 198 21.90 2.66 -21.36
N ASN A 199 21.22 3.79 -21.27
CA ASN A 199 21.78 5.11 -21.56
C ASN A 199 21.03 6.20 -20.78
N PRO A 200 21.36 6.44 -19.50
CA PRO A 200 20.70 7.44 -18.67
C PRO A 200 20.90 8.85 -19.24
N LYS A 201 19.83 9.41 -19.83
CA LYS A 201 19.79 10.75 -20.36
C LYS A 201 18.67 11.56 -19.71
N PRO A 202 18.83 12.90 -19.54
CA PRO A 202 17.80 13.74 -18.95
C PRO A 202 16.44 13.63 -19.65
N GLU A 203 16.42 13.49 -20.97
CA GLU A 203 15.18 13.39 -21.77
C GLU A 203 14.43 12.09 -21.46
N LEU A 204 15.15 10.97 -21.30
CA LEU A 204 14.56 9.68 -20.96
C LEU A 204 14.07 9.67 -19.51
N ARG A 205 14.80 10.36 -18.59
CA ARG A 205 14.36 10.57 -17.22
C ARG A 205 13.05 11.36 -17.19
N GLU A 206 13.00 12.49 -17.92
CA GLU A 206 11.82 13.33 -17.95
C GLU A 206 10.60 12.61 -18.56
N ALA A 207 10.80 11.78 -19.56
CA ALA A 207 9.73 10.94 -20.14
C ALA A 207 9.05 9.99 -19.11
N LEU A 208 9.74 9.64 -18.01
CA LEU A 208 9.16 8.83 -16.94
C LEU A 208 8.28 9.65 -15.98
N ARG A 209 8.45 10.98 -15.94
CA ARG A 209 7.76 11.88 -14.99
C ARG A 209 6.25 11.83 -15.13
N GLY A 210 5.73 11.64 -16.33
CA GLY A 210 4.30 11.51 -16.57
C GLY A 210 3.63 10.39 -15.77
N ARG A 211 4.36 9.35 -15.40
CA ARG A 211 3.87 8.26 -14.56
C ARG A 211 3.64 8.66 -13.09
N MET A 212 4.19 9.81 -12.67
CA MET A 212 4.07 10.33 -11.30
C MET A 212 2.92 11.34 -11.15
N THR A 213 2.24 11.67 -12.25
CA THR A 213 1.09 12.59 -12.24
C THR A 213 -0.20 11.85 -11.89
N LEU A 214 -1.25 12.60 -11.50
CA LEU A 214 -2.58 12.02 -11.29
C LEU A 214 -3.07 11.23 -12.51
N ASP A 215 -2.92 11.76 -13.70
CA ASP A 215 -3.34 11.08 -14.93
C ASP A 215 -2.53 9.81 -15.18
N GLY A 216 -1.22 9.84 -14.92
CA GLY A 216 -0.35 8.66 -15.05
C GLY A 216 -0.68 7.55 -14.05
N VAL A 217 -0.95 7.91 -12.80
CA VAL A 217 -1.39 6.97 -11.76
C VAL A 217 -2.76 6.39 -12.11
N LYS A 218 -3.73 7.26 -12.43
CA LYS A 218 -5.07 6.85 -12.84
C LYS A 218 -5.06 5.91 -14.04
N ALA A 219 -4.26 6.22 -15.06
CA ALA A 219 -4.11 5.35 -16.24
C ALA A 219 -3.58 3.97 -15.88
N ALA A 220 -2.64 3.88 -14.92
CA ALA A 220 -2.11 2.61 -14.44
C ALA A 220 -3.18 1.78 -13.71
N TYR A 221 -4.02 2.42 -12.86
CA TYR A 221 -5.13 1.76 -12.18
C TYR A 221 -6.18 1.22 -13.15
N PHE A 222 -6.49 1.96 -14.22
CA PHE A 222 -7.53 1.60 -15.17
C PHE A 222 -7.07 0.58 -16.22
N GLN A 223 -5.76 0.43 -16.37
CA GLN A 223 -5.19 -0.46 -17.38
C GLN A 223 -5.59 -1.91 -17.11
N GLY A 224 -6.19 -2.57 -18.10
CA GLY A 224 -6.61 -3.98 -18.03
C GLY A 224 -7.87 -4.25 -17.21
N VAL A 225 -8.56 -3.21 -16.74
CA VAL A 225 -9.82 -3.32 -16.00
C VAL A 225 -11.01 -3.17 -16.95
N ALA A 226 -11.96 -4.09 -16.89
CA ALA A 226 -13.13 -4.11 -17.77
C ALA A 226 -14.08 -2.91 -17.53
N ASP A 227 -14.35 -2.59 -16.26
CA ASP A 227 -15.12 -1.41 -15.86
C ASP A 227 -14.32 -0.54 -14.90
N PRO A 228 -13.66 0.53 -15.37
CA PRO A 228 -12.90 1.43 -14.50
C PRO A 228 -13.74 2.18 -13.46
N ASN A 229 -15.07 2.21 -13.58
CA ASN A 229 -15.92 2.92 -12.62
C ASN A 229 -16.04 2.20 -11.27
N VAL A 230 -15.61 0.94 -11.18
CA VAL A 230 -15.56 0.22 -9.90
C VAL A 230 -14.36 0.62 -9.05
N ILE A 231 -13.37 1.32 -9.63
CA ILE A 231 -12.17 1.75 -8.91
C ILE A 231 -12.48 3.03 -8.14
N GLU A 232 -12.27 2.98 -6.82
CA GLU A 232 -12.49 4.11 -5.95
C GLU A 232 -11.52 5.26 -6.28
N PRO A 233 -12.02 6.50 -6.52
CA PRO A 233 -11.16 7.63 -6.88
C PRO A 233 -10.17 8.00 -5.78
N GLU A 234 -10.47 7.70 -4.52
CA GLU A 234 -9.58 7.90 -3.37
C GLU A 234 -8.27 7.15 -3.51
N SER A 235 -8.28 5.97 -4.15
CA SER A 235 -7.08 5.14 -4.34
C SER A 235 -6.01 5.89 -5.14
N TYR A 236 -6.30 6.20 -6.40
CA TYR A 236 -5.33 6.85 -7.28
C TYR A 236 -5.10 8.32 -6.93
N THR A 237 -6.09 8.99 -6.28
CA THR A 237 -5.93 10.39 -5.86
C THR A 237 -4.98 10.50 -4.66
N LEU A 238 -5.11 9.62 -3.67
CA LEU A 238 -4.19 9.57 -2.52
C LEU A 238 -2.76 9.27 -2.99
N ASP A 239 -2.59 8.28 -3.85
CA ASP A 239 -1.28 7.89 -4.37
C ASP A 239 -0.63 9.04 -5.15
N ALA A 240 -1.38 9.69 -6.03
CA ALA A 240 -0.89 10.84 -6.78
C ALA A 240 -0.52 12.03 -5.86
N ALA A 241 -1.31 12.28 -4.81
CA ALA A 241 -1.00 13.33 -3.83
C ALA A 241 0.31 13.06 -3.07
N ILE A 242 0.59 11.78 -2.76
CA ILE A 242 1.85 11.37 -2.13
C ILE A 242 3.03 11.54 -3.09
N LEU A 243 2.88 11.15 -4.35
CA LEU A 243 3.90 11.33 -5.38
C LEU A 243 4.20 12.81 -5.67
N ALA A 244 3.20 13.69 -5.52
CA ALA A 244 3.34 15.14 -5.72
C ALA A 244 4.05 15.87 -4.57
N ARG A 245 4.39 15.19 -3.47
CA ARG A 245 5.19 15.79 -2.39
C ARG A 245 6.53 16.31 -2.95
N PRO A 246 7.06 17.43 -2.43
CA PRO A 246 8.31 18.00 -2.92
C PRO A 246 9.44 16.95 -2.99
N GLY A 247 10.05 16.80 -4.17
CA GLY A 247 11.15 15.87 -4.42
C GLY A 247 10.74 14.40 -4.64
N ASN A 248 9.52 14.00 -4.27
CA ASN A 248 9.15 12.58 -4.31
C ASN A 248 9.05 12.03 -5.73
N ALA A 249 8.58 12.80 -6.70
CA ALA A 249 8.53 12.35 -8.09
C ALA A 249 9.94 12.01 -8.64
N ASP A 250 10.95 12.83 -8.33
CA ASP A 250 12.34 12.57 -8.72
C ASP A 250 12.90 11.33 -8.03
N LEU A 251 12.64 11.18 -6.74
CA LEU A 251 13.00 10.01 -5.95
C LEU A 251 12.40 8.73 -6.55
N GLN A 252 11.13 8.76 -6.96
CA GLN A 252 10.49 7.60 -7.58
C GLN A 252 11.07 7.25 -8.95
N ILE A 253 11.52 8.25 -9.71
CA ILE A 253 12.26 8.00 -10.96
C ILE A 253 13.61 7.35 -10.65
N ASP A 254 14.32 7.78 -9.60
CA ASP A 254 15.58 7.15 -9.17
C ASP A 254 15.37 5.69 -8.74
N LEU A 255 14.28 5.39 -8.01
CA LEU A 255 13.91 4.00 -7.70
C LEU A 255 13.62 3.17 -8.97
N LYS A 256 12.99 3.76 -9.99
CA LYS A 256 12.80 3.07 -11.27
C LYS A 256 14.12 2.78 -11.98
N LEU A 257 15.10 3.67 -11.82
CA LEU A 257 16.45 3.41 -12.32
C LEU A 257 17.13 2.27 -11.54
N ASP A 258 17.02 2.30 -10.21
CA ASP A 258 17.58 1.27 -9.32
C ASP A 258 16.91 -0.10 -9.50
N TYR A 259 15.67 -0.15 -10.06
CA TYR A 259 14.94 -1.39 -10.27
C TYR A 259 15.70 -2.41 -11.13
N ASN A 260 16.59 -1.98 -12.03
CA ASN A 260 17.45 -2.88 -12.81
C ASN A 260 18.24 -3.85 -11.92
N ARG A 261 18.69 -3.38 -10.77
CA ARG A 261 19.42 -4.21 -9.79
C ARG A 261 18.58 -5.35 -9.24
N ASN A 262 17.25 -5.19 -9.17
CA ASN A 262 16.38 -6.28 -8.75
C ASN A 262 16.33 -7.40 -9.79
N ILE A 263 16.38 -7.05 -11.09
CA ILE A 263 16.43 -8.04 -12.18
C ILE A 263 17.71 -8.85 -12.09
N GLU A 264 18.86 -8.22 -11.77
CA GLU A 264 20.13 -8.89 -11.56
C GLU A 264 20.09 -9.86 -10.37
N ARG A 265 19.17 -9.65 -9.42
CA ARG A 265 18.98 -10.48 -8.23
C ARG A 265 17.97 -11.62 -8.40
N TYR A 266 17.22 -11.66 -9.49
CA TYR A 266 16.24 -12.72 -9.75
C TYR A 266 16.81 -14.13 -9.60
N PRO A 267 18.03 -14.47 -10.07
CA PRO A 267 18.63 -15.79 -9.85
C PRO A 267 18.76 -16.19 -8.38
N LEU A 268 18.99 -15.22 -7.47
CA LEU A 268 19.07 -15.46 -6.03
C LEU A 268 17.69 -15.75 -5.44
N TYR A 269 16.65 -15.02 -5.85
CA TYR A 269 15.26 -15.29 -5.45
C TYR A 269 14.81 -16.66 -5.92
N GLN A 270 15.08 -17.00 -7.18
CA GLN A 270 14.79 -18.30 -7.76
C GLN A 270 15.52 -19.44 -7.03
N ALA A 271 16.79 -19.23 -6.65
CA ALA A 271 17.54 -20.20 -5.83
C ALA A 271 16.90 -20.41 -4.45
N PHE A 272 16.39 -19.34 -3.82
CA PHE A 272 15.61 -19.44 -2.58
C PHE A 272 14.35 -20.28 -2.80
N PHE A 273 13.58 -20.01 -3.86
CA PHE A 273 12.36 -20.76 -4.18
C PHE A 273 12.64 -22.25 -4.38
N ARG A 274 13.67 -22.61 -5.13
CA ARG A 274 14.09 -24.02 -5.33
C ARG A 274 14.52 -24.70 -4.04
N LYS A 275 15.24 -23.97 -3.19
CA LYS A 275 15.82 -24.52 -1.95
C LYS A 275 14.76 -24.74 -0.88
N TYR A 276 13.90 -23.74 -0.65
CA TYR A 276 12.98 -23.74 0.49
C TYR A 276 11.57 -24.19 0.12
N ARG A 277 11.19 -24.11 -1.14
CA ARG A 277 9.87 -24.50 -1.68
C ARG A 277 8.72 -24.04 -0.78
N PRO A 278 8.63 -22.73 -0.46
CA PRO A 278 7.56 -22.24 0.37
C PRO A 278 6.22 -22.53 -0.29
N ARG A 279 5.16 -22.77 0.50
CA ARG A 279 3.80 -22.74 -0.04
C ARG A 279 3.60 -21.39 -0.70
N LEU A 280 3.27 -21.36 -2.00
CA LEU A 280 3.15 -20.14 -2.79
C LEU A 280 1.82 -20.08 -3.50
N LEU A 281 1.09 -18.98 -3.26
CA LEU A 281 -0.11 -18.58 -3.98
C LEU A 281 0.20 -17.32 -4.81
N ALA A 282 0.13 -17.44 -6.12
CA ALA A 282 0.18 -16.29 -7.02
C ALA A 282 -1.24 -15.93 -7.46
N THR A 283 -1.72 -14.74 -7.08
CA THR A 283 -2.95 -14.14 -7.62
C THR A 283 -2.55 -13.05 -8.58
N TRP A 284 -3.01 -13.07 -9.82
CA TRP A 284 -2.42 -12.26 -10.86
C TRP A 284 -3.45 -11.66 -11.81
N GLY A 285 -3.35 -10.37 -12.09
CA GLY A 285 -4.14 -9.74 -13.12
C GLY A 285 -3.74 -10.23 -14.51
N ALA A 286 -4.65 -10.93 -15.19
CA ALA A 286 -4.38 -11.51 -16.50
C ALA A 286 -4.10 -10.46 -17.60
N ASN A 287 -4.57 -9.22 -17.35
CA ASN A 287 -4.42 -8.11 -18.29
C ASN A 287 -3.32 -7.11 -17.84
N ASP A 288 -2.48 -7.48 -16.87
CA ASP A 288 -1.36 -6.63 -16.44
C ASP A 288 -0.34 -6.48 -17.56
N LEU A 289 0.00 -5.23 -17.90
CA LEU A 289 1.03 -4.89 -18.87
C LEU A 289 2.41 -4.65 -18.26
N PHE A 290 2.49 -4.50 -16.92
CA PHE A 290 3.76 -4.30 -16.21
C PHE A 290 4.41 -5.64 -15.91
N PHE A 291 3.70 -6.46 -15.14
CA PHE A 291 4.12 -7.83 -14.86
C PHE A 291 3.13 -8.80 -15.49
N ILE A 292 3.47 -9.26 -16.68
CA ILE A 292 2.58 -10.09 -17.51
C ILE A 292 2.39 -11.50 -16.92
N PRO A 293 1.32 -12.22 -17.29
CA PRO A 293 0.96 -13.53 -16.75
C PRO A 293 2.06 -14.60 -16.76
N SER A 294 2.97 -14.55 -17.71
CA SER A 294 4.12 -15.48 -17.76
C SER A 294 5.01 -15.40 -16.54
N GLY A 295 5.05 -14.23 -15.84
CA GLY A 295 5.76 -14.09 -14.55
C GLY A 295 5.13 -14.90 -13.43
N ALA A 296 3.79 -14.99 -13.40
CA ALA A 296 3.10 -15.83 -12.44
C ALA A 296 3.33 -17.33 -12.69
N GLU A 297 3.23 -17.75 -13.95
CA GLU A 297 3.46 -19.14 -14.35
C GLU A 297 4.91 -19.57 -14.12
N ALA A 298 5.87 -18.64 -14.25
CA ALA A 298 7.29 -18.93 -14.05
C ALA A 298 7.63 -19.37 -12.62
N PHE A 299 6.82 -19.02 -11.61
CA PHE A 299 7.03 -19.55 -10.25
C PHE A 299 6.99 -21.09 -10.19
N ARG A 300 6.26 -21.74 -11.09
CA ARG A 300 6.20 -23.20 -11.18
C ARG A 300 7.50 -23.86 -11.64
N HIS A 301 8.41 -23.11 -12.26
CA HIS A 301 9.74 -23.61 -12.61
C HIS A 301 10.54 -24.00 -11.35
N ASP A 302 10.38 -23.23 -10.28
CA ASP A 302 11.15 -23.38 -9.05
C ASP A 302 10.30 -23.99 -7.91
N ILE A 303 8.98 -23.80 -7.95
CA ILE A 303 8.00 -24.34 -7.01
C ILE A 303 6.89 -25.00 -7.84
N PRO A 304 7.04 -26.27 -8.26
CA PRO A 304 6.03 -26.96 -9.08
C PRO A 304 4.62 -26.96 -8.48
N GLU A 305 4.52 -26.93 -7.16
CA GLU A 305 3.27 -26.93 -6.41
C GLU A 305 2.67 -25.52 -6.25
N ALA A 306 3.28 -24.49 -6.85
CA ALA A 306 2.76 -23.13 -6.78
C ALA A 306 1.35 -23.05 -7.35
N ARG A 307 0.42 -22.52 -6.55
CA ARG A 307 -0.94 -22.23 -7.00
C ARG A 307 -0.95 -20.89 -7.71
N VAL A 308 -1.35 -20.91 -8.97
CA VAL A 308 -1.48 -19.69 -9.79
C VAL A 308 -2.95 -19.48 -10.12
N VAL A 309 -3.47 -18.32 -9.81
CA VAL A 309 -4.86 -17.89 -10.05
C VAL A 309 -4.84 -16.62 -10.88
N MET A 310 -5.33 -16.71 -12.12
CA MET A 310 -5.49 -15.57 -13.01
C MET A 310 -6.84 -14.89 -12.78
N LEU A 311 -6.82 -13.56 -12.67
CA LEU A 311 -7.98 -12.71 -12.45
C LEU A 311 -8.18 -11.81 -13.68
N ASP A 312 -9.42 -11.66 -14.14
CA ASP A 312 -9.72 -10.82 -15.31
C ASP A 312 -9.67 -9.33 -14.96
N THR A 313 -8.46 -8.86 -14.69
CA THR A 313 -8.17 -7.48 -14.31
C THR A 313 -6.73 -7.11 -14.65
N GLY A 314 -6.38 -5.83 -14.47
CA GLY A 314 -5.03 -5.31 -14.61
C GLY A 314 -4.14 -5.51 -13.37
N HIS A 315 -3.18 -4.60 -13.23
CA HIS A 315 -2.14 -4.66 -12.21
C HIS A 315 -2.69 -4.57 -10.76
N PHE A 316 -3.65 -3.68 -10.52
CA PHE A 316 -4.17 -3.39 -9.18
C PHE A 316 -5.36 -4.30 -8.81
N ALA A 317 -5.12 -5.62 -8.78
CA ALA A 317 -6.17 -6.62 -8.66
C ALA A 317 -7.01 -6.52 -7.37
N LEU A 318 -6.51 -5.95 -6.27
CA LEU A 318 -7.31 -5.72 -5.06
C LEU A 318 -8.40 -4.67 -5.23
N GLU A 319 -8.31 -3.79 -6.21
CA GLU A 319 -9.34 -2.79 -6.48
C GLU A 319 -10.61 -3.41 -7.10
N THR A 320 -10.49 -4.57 -7.72
CA THR A 320 -11.57 -5.20 -8.50
C THR A 320 -11.92 -6.62 -8.03
N HIS A 321 -10.97 -7.35 -7.44
CA HIS A 321 -11.09 -8.78 -7.13
C HIS A 321 -10.70 -9.12 -5.70
N VAL A 322 -10.88 -8.18 -4.76
CA VAL A 322 -10.49 -8.37 -3.36
C VAL A 322 -11.15 -9.60 -2.73
N ASP A 323 -12.43 -9.85 -3.00
CA ASP A 323 -13.18 -10.99 -2.45
C ASP A 323 -12.60 -12.33 -2.94
N ALA A 324 -12.29 -12.43 -4.23
CA ALA A 324 -11.67 -13.61 -4.81
C ALA A 324 -10.27 -13.86 -4.21
N ILE A 325 -9.46 -12.82 -4.08
CA ILE A 325 -8.12 -12.93 -3.47
C ILE A 325 -8.22 -13.33 -2.00
N ALA A 326 -9.14 -12.75 -1.24
CA ALA A 326 -9.37 -13.12 0.15
C ALA A 326 -9.81 -14.60 0.29
N ALA A 327 -10.71 -15.07 -0.57
CA ALA A 327 -11.16 -16.46 -0.62
C ALA A 327 -10.00 -17.42 -0.94
N GLU A 328 -9.16 -17.08 -1.91
CA GLU A 328 -7.98 -17.86 -2.28
C GLU A 328 -6.98 -17.95 -1.11
N ILE A 329 -6.70 -16.85 -0.42
CA ILE A 329 -5.81 -16.83 0.75
C ILE A 329 -6.39 -17.73 1.87
N ARG A 330 -7.68 -17.61 2.17
CA ARG A 330 -8.36 -18.43 3.18
C ARG A 330 -8.36 -19.92 2.85
N GLY A 331 -8.54 -20.26 1.58
CA GLY A 331 -8.55 -21.64 1.12
C GLY A 331 -7.17 -22.26 1.04
N PHE A 332 -6.14 -21.44 0.84
CA PHE A 332 -4.78 -21.93 0.64
C PHE A 332 -3.96 -21.94 1.94
N PHE A 333 -4.15 -21.05 2.88
CA PHE A 333 -3.44 -20.96 4.16
C PHE A 333 -4.36 -21.14 5.36
#